data_6ceec2079e0b5a0bd934ce28a20ee678
#
_entry.id   6ceec2079e0b5a0bd934ce28a20ee678
#
_cell.length_a   1.000
_cell.length_b   1.000
_cell.length_c   1.000
_cell.angle_alpha   90.00
_cell.angle_beta   90.00
_cell.angle_gamma   90.00
#
_symmetry.space_group_name_H-M   'P 1'
#
loop_
_entity.id
_entity.type
_entity.pdbx_description
1 polymer ?
#
loop_
_entity_poly.entity_id
_entity_poly.type
_entity_poly.pdbx_seq_one_letter_code
_entity_poly.pdbx_strand_id
1 'polypeptide(L)'
;MKIKDYFAGKRSRVADWYTQDTSDIPLYCKVTDKVLDMIVTLSDPREASLAVVDENNHVVGIVTGRDIVLYMGTHRVIEENLTVDAVMTANPKTGTPEMLCIDALKIMIEGRFRNLPIEVDGKFVGILSILAAAKGRLMETMAKNTEAYESLKSLSDGMPEIDIENTTQDAFKLVSDSKAPFVSVKENNEIIDFLMDYDLRRLWLKKQ
;
A
#
# COMPACT_ATOMS: atom_id res chain seq x y z
N MET A 1 -9.69 -13.53 -14.32
CA MET A 1 -8.91 -14.01 -13.17
C MET A 1 -9.90 -14.30 -12.05
N LYS A 2 -9.79 -15.42 -11.38
CA LYS A 2 -10.59 -15.72 -10.18
C LYS A 2 -9.97 -15.02 -8.96
N ILE A 3 -10.79 -14.72 -7.97
CA ILE A 3 -10.35 -14.09 -6.72
C ILE A 3 -9.32 -14.97 -6.01
N LYS A 4 -9.49 -16.27 -6.01
CA LYS A 4 -8.52 -17.22 -5.44
C LYS A 4 -7.09 -17.08 -6.00
N ASP A 5 -6.96 -16.74 -7.29
CA ASP A 5 -5.65 -16.55 -7.91
C ASP A 5 -4.93 -15.31 -7.36
N TYR A 6 -5.71 -14.32 -6.89
CA TYR A 6 -5.17 -13.14 -6.22
C TYR A 6 -4.66 -13.46 -4.82
N PHE A 7 -5.34 -14.32 -4.08
CA PHE A 7 -4.98 -14.65 -2.70
C PHE A 7 -4.04 -15.87 -2.57
N ALA A 8 -3.78 -16.59 -3.67
CA ALA A 8 -2.91 -17.75 -3.65
C ALA A 8 -1.51 -17.40 -3.14
N GLY A 9 -1.13 -17.92 -1.98
CA GLY A 9 0.17 -17.71 -1.35
C GLY A 9 0.34 -16.42 -0.55
N LYS A 10 -0.63 -15.52 -0.52
CA LYS A 10 -0.54 -14.20 0.13
C LYS A 10 -0.85 -14.27 1.62
N ARG A 11 0.14 -14.40 2.49
CA ARG A 11 -0.19 -14.37 3.95
C ARG A 11 0.81 -13.67 4.87
N SER A 12 2.10 -13.60 4.55
CA SER A 12 3.08 -13.14 5.53
C SER A 12 4.25 -12.31 4.99
N ARG A 13 4.49 -12.31 3.68
CA ARG A 13 5.62 -11.62 3.06
C ARG A 13 5.22 -10.26 2.49
N VAL A 14 6.14 -9.33 2.53
CA VAL A 14 5.99 -8.00 1.94
C VAL A 14 5.68 -8.09 0.44
N ALA A 15 6.23 -9.07 -0.28
CA ALA A 15 5.94 -9.33 -1.70
C ALA A 15 4.46 -9.35 -2.05
N ASP A 16 3.61 -9.77 -1.11
CA ASP A 16 2.18 -9.91 -1.33
C ASP A 16 1.40 -8.61 -1.11
N TRP A 17 1.98 -7.63 -0.41
CA TRP A 17 1.27 -6.48 0.14
C TRP A 17 1.79 -5.11 -0.29
N TYR A 18 3.02 -4.98 -0.81
CA TYR A 18 3.48 -3.68 -1.28
C TYR A 18 2.85 -3.29 -2.62
N THR A 19 2.64 -1.99 -2.83
CA THR A 19 2.21 -1.46 -4.12
C THR A 19 3.44 -1.38 -5.03
N GLN A 20 3.39 -2.08 -6.16
CA GLN A 20 4.46 -2.05 -7.15
C GLN A 20 4.45 -0.72 -7.89
N ASP A 21 5.64 -0.19 -8.15
CA ASP A 21 5.83 0.91 -9.08
C ASP A 21 5.50 0.46 -10.50
N THR A 22 4.71 1.24 -11.22
CA THR A 22 4.32 0.98 -12.61
C THR A 22 4.40 2.27 -13.41
N SER A 23 4.52 2.16 -14.74
CA SER A 23 4.54 3.31 -15.63
C SER A 23 3.29 4.18 -15.57
N ASP A 24 2.15 3.59 -15.20
CA ASP A 24 0.86 4.28 -15.17
C ASP A 24 0.62 5.03 -13.85
N ILE A 25 1.26 4.57 -12.78
CA ILE A 25 1.19 5.21 -11.45
C ILE A 25 2.61 5.17 -10.86
N PRO A 26 3.46 6.13 -11.20
CA PRO A 26 4.81 6.19 -10.65
C PRO A 26 4.73 6.49 -9.14
N LEU A 27 5.38 5.66 -8.34
CA LEU A 27 5.48 5.81 -6.89
C LEU A 27 6.82 6.44 -6.48
N TYR A 28 7.52 7.03 -7.42
CA TYR A 28 8.80 7.69 -7.18
C TYR A 28 8.90 9.06 -7.86
N CYS A 29 9.86 9.84 -7.42
CA CYS A 29 10.31 11.07 -8.05
C CYS A 29 11.83 11.17 -7.95
N LYS A 30 12.41 12.16 -8.64
CA LYS A 30 13.84 12.46 -8.60
C LYS A 30 14.13 13.56 -7.57
N VAL A 31 15.34 13.62 -7.09
CA VAL A 31 15.81 14.68 -6.17
C VAL A 31 15.62 16.09 -6.73
N THR A 32 15.71 16.22 -8.05
CA THR A 32 15.61 17.49 -8.80
C THR A 32 14.19 17.88 -9.19
N ASP A 33 13.21 17.02 -8.95
CA ASP A 33 11.82 17.29 -9.29
C ASP A 33 11.28 18.41 -8.40
N LYS A 34 10.35 19.21 -8.93
CA LYS A 34 9.77 20.33 -8.19
C LYS A 34 8.71 19.84 -7.22
N VAL A 35 8.74 20.38 -6.00
CA VAL A 35 7.75 20.07 -4.97
C VAL A 35 6.33 20.38 -5.44
N LEU A 36 6.12 21.47 -6.20
CA LEU A 36 4.81 21.85 -6.71
C LEU A 36 4.21 20.80 -7.63
N ASP A 37 5.03 20.11 -8.42
CA ASP A 37 4.55 19.04 -9.33
C ASP A 37 4.10 17.79 -8.54
N MET A 38 4.66 17.59 -7.35
CA MET A 38 4.34 16.44 -6.47
C MET A 38 3.13 16.69 -5.56
N ILE A 39 2.75 17.94 -5.32
CA ILE A 39 1.66 18.28 -4.38
C ILE A 39 0.34 17.61 -4.76
N VAL A 40 0.00 17.57 -6.04
CA VAL A 40 -1.25 16.96 -6.51
C VAL A 40 -1.27 15.47 -6.19
N THR A 41 -0.19 14.75 -6.49
CA THR A 41 -0.04 13.33 -6.18
C THR A 41 -0.07 13.07 -4.67
N LEU A 42 0.69 13.84 -3.89
CA LEU A 42 0.77 13.69 -2.43
C LEU A 42 -0.49 14.17 -1.69
N SER A 43 -1.39 14.87 -2.37
CA SER A 43 -2.70 15.26 -1.82
C SER A 43 -3.75 14.16 -1.94
N ASP A 44 -3.52 13.11 -2.74
CA ASP A 44 -4.39 11.94 -2.77
C ASP A 44 -4.10 11.08 -1.51
N PRO A 45 -5.10 10.87 -0.62
CA PRO A 45 -4.92 10.08 0.60
C PRO A 45 -4.46 8.64 0.33
N ARG A 46 -4.63 8.16 -0.90
CA ARG A 46 -4.28 6.81 -1.34
C ARG A 46 -2.81 6.68 -1.74
N GLU A 47 -2.18 7.81 -2.12
CA GLU A 47 -0.81 7.88 -2.62
C GLU A 47 0.03 8.87 -1.77
N ALA A 48 -0.08 8.69 -0.46
CA ALA A 48 0.46 9.64 0.53
C ALA A 48 2.00 9.72 0.58
N SER A 49 2.73 9.04 -0.31
CA SER A 49 4.20 9.03 -0.32
C SER A 49 4.78 8.68 -1.69
N LEU A 50 5.93 9.28 -2.01
CA LEU A 50 6.76 8.93 -3.16
C LEU A 50 8.17 8.60 -2.67
N ALA A 51 8.77 7.53 -3.20
CA ALA A 51 10.19 7.30 -3.02
C ALA A 51 10.98 8.33 -3.84
N VAL A 52 12.08 8.83 -3.29
CA VAL A 52 13.01 9.68 -4.02
C VAL A 52 14.19 8.82 -4.45
N VAL A 53 14.43 8.75 -5.76
CA VAL A 53 15.46 7.87 -6.32
C VAL A 53 16.53 8.63 -7.07
N ASP A 54 17.72 8.04 -7.11
CA ASP A 54 18.84 8.53 -7.91
C ASP A 54 18.74 8.09 -9.38
N GLU A 55 19.75 8.44 -10.20
CA GLU A 55 19.80 8.07 -11.61
C GLU A 55 19.94 6.56 -11.87
N ASN A 56 20.35 5.80 -10.85
CA ASN A 56 20.48 4.35 -10.90
C ASN A 56 19.26 3.63 -10.32
N ASN A 57 18.20 4.37 -9.96
CA ASN A 57 16.99 3.89 -9.31
C ASN A 57 17.20 3.36 -7.87
N HIS A 58 18.23 3.83 -7.15
CA HIS A 58 18.40 3.56 -5.72
C HIS A 58 17.59 4.55 -4.90
N VAL A 59 17.00 4.09 -3.80
CA VAL A 59 16.25 4.95 -2.87
C VAL A 59 17.22 5.85 -2.11
N VAL A 60 17.13 7.16 -2.32
CA VAL A 60 17.91 8.17 -1.61
C VAL A 60 17.06 8.99 -0.63
N GLY A 61 15.73 8.94 -0.78
CA GLY A 61 14.80 9.67 0.07
C GLY A 61 13.38 9.10 0.02
N ILE A 62 12.52 9.69 0.83
CA ILE A 62 11.07 9.54 0.75
C ILE A 62 10.44 10.90 1.00
N VAL A 63 9.40 11.25 0.25
CA VAL A 63 8.61 12.47 0.45
C VAL A 63 7.14 12.11 0.64
N THR A 64 6.51 12.79 1.59
CA THR A 64 5.11 12.57 1.96
C THR A 64 4.36 13.90 2.05
N GLY A 65 3.04 13.87 2.03
CA GLY A 65 2.23 15.07 2.30
C GLY A 65 2.57 15.72 3.66
N ARG A 66 3.03 14.94 4.66
CA ARG A 66 3.47 15.48 5.95
C ARG A 66 4.72 16.35 5.82
N ASP A 67 5.67 15.96 4.99
CA ASP A 67 6.92 16.72 4.79
C ASP A 67 6.62 18.09 4.18
N ILE A 68 5.67 18.13 3.23
CA ILE A 68 5.18 19.39 2.64
C ILE A 68 4.53 20.28 3.72
N VAL A 69 3.67 19.71 4.57
CA VAL A 69 3.01 20.46 5.65
C VAL A 69 4.03 21.00 6.65
N LEU A 70 5.04 20.22 7.01
CA LEU A 70 6.12 20.68 7.92
C LEU A 70 6.93 21.81 7.29
N TYR A 71 7.26 21.72 6.01
CA TYR A 71 7.95 22.79 5.28
C TYR A 71 7.12 24.08 5.28
N MET A 72 5.83 23.99 4.93
CA MET A 72 4.91 25.15 4.93
C MET A 72 4.74 25.78 6.31
N GLY A 73 4.83 25.00 7.39
CA GLY A 73 4.76 25.47 8.77
C GLY A 73 5.89 26.43 9.12
N THR A 74 7.04 26.33 8.45
CA THR A 74 8.23 27.16 8.69
C THR A 74 8.45 28.23 7.63
N HIS A 75 8.09 27.96 6.37
CA HIS A 75 8.43 28.82 5.22
C HIS A 75 7.23 29.57 4.63
N ARG A 76 6.01 29.33 5.10
CA ARG A 76 4.75 29.98 4.67
C ARG A 76 4.37 29.85 3.19
N VAL A 77 5.34 29.71 2.30
CA VAL A 77 5.17 29.62 0.84
C VAL A 77 6.04 28.50 0.31
N ILE A 78 5.57 27.76 -0.68
CA ILE A 78 6.38 26.84 -1.46
C ILE A 78 6.90 27.63 -2.67
N GLU A 79 8.20 27.79 -2.75
CA GLU A 79 8.86 28.48 -3.84
C GLU A 79 8.72 27.67 -5.15
N GLU A 80 8.53 28.37 -6.27
CA GLU A 80 8.33 27.75 -7.58
C GLU A 80 9.46 26.78 -7.98
N ASN A 81 10.69 27.08 -7.55
CA ASN A 81 11.88 26.28 -7.87
C ASN A 81 12.33 25.38 -6.71
N LEU A 82 11.50 25.20 -5.67
CA LEU A 82 11.81 24.29 -4.59
C LEU A 82 11.85 22.85 -5.08
N THR A 83 12.95 22.16 -4.87
CA THR A 83 13.18 20.78 -5.28
C THR A 83 12.94 19.79 -4.13
N VAL A 84 12.65 18.55 -4.47
CA VAL A 84 12.24 17.49 -3.53
C VAL A 84 13.31 17.22 -2.48
N ASP A 85 14.59 17.33 -2.82
CA ASP A 85 15.71 17.14 -1.89
C ASP A 85 15.69 18.09 -0.68
N ALA A 86 15.09 19.28 -0.82
CA ALA A 86 14.97 20.25 0.26
C ALA A 86 13.91 19.88 1.31
N VAL A 87 12.96 18.99 0.97
CA VAL A 87 11.82 18.62 1.82
C VAL A 87 11.79 17.15 2.19
N MET A 88 12.44 16.27 1.43
CA MET A 88 12.42 14.83 1.64
C MET A 88 13.04 14.40 2.96
N THR A 89 12.63 13.27 3.50
CA THR A 89 13.40 12.53 4.49
C THR A 89 14.50 11.74 3.76
N ALA A 90 15.76 12.13 3.94
CA ALA A 90 16.89 11.47 3.30
C ALA A 90 17.25 10.13 3.97
N ASN A 91 17.82 9.20 3.18
CA ASN A 91 18.26 7.88 3.63
C ASN A 91 17.20 7.14 4.46
N PRO A 92 15.99 6.93 3.93
CA PRO A 92 14.94 6.25 4.65
C PRO A 92 15.31 4.77 4.90
N LYS A 93 14.65 4.16 5.89
CA LYS A 93 14.67 2.69 5.97
C LYS A 93 13.96 2.11 4.76
N THR A 94 14.51 1.02 4.23
CA THR A 94 13.92 0.26 3.12
C THR A 94 13.63 -1.18 3.56
N GLY A 95 12.81 -1.87 2.79
CA GLY A 95 12.48 -3.28 2.97
C GLY A 95 12.72 -4.07 1.70
N THR A 96 12.58 -5.38 1.77
CA THR A 96 12.63 -6.28 0.60
C THR A 96 11.34 -7.08 0.46
N PRO A 97 11.02 -7.60 -0.74
CA PRO A 97 9.85 -8.46 -0.95
C PRO A 97 9.83 -9.71 -0.06
N GLU A 98 11.01 -10.25 0.30
CA GLU A 98 11.16 -11.47 1.11
C GLU A 98 10.94 -11.22 2.60
N MET A 99 10.99 -9.95 3.04
CA MET A 99 10.76 -9.56 4.44
C MET A 99 9.37 -10.00 4.91
N LEU A 100 9.25 -10.39 6.17
CA LEU A 100 7.96 -10.67 6.77
C LEU A 100 7.22 -9.37 7.10
N CYS A 101 5.90 -9.36 6.94
CA CYS A 101 5.07 -8.20 7.29
C CYS A 101 5.24 -7.76 8.76
N ILE A 102 5.47 -8.70 9.68
CA ILE A 102 5.72 -8.38 11.10
C ILE A 102 7.02 -7.59 11.29
N ASP A 103 8.07 -7.91 10.54
CA ASP A 103 9.36 -7.22 10.66
C ASP A 103 9.27 -5.83 10.00
N ALA A 104 8.58 -5.71 8.87
CA ALA A 104 8.27 -4.42 8.27
C ALA A 104 7.46 -3.52 9.22
N LEU A 105 6.45 -4.08 9.92
CA LEU A 105 5.68 -3.36 10.94
C LEU A 105 6.56 -2.87 12.09
N LYS A 106 7.47 -3.70 12.62
CA LYS A 106 8.40 -3.28 13.67
C LYS A 106 9.25 -2.09 13.23
N ILE A 107 9.85 -2.16 12.02
CA ILE A 107 10.65 -1.07 11.45
C ILE A 107 9.82 0.21 11.37
N MET A 108 8.59 0.15 10.87
CA MET A 108 7.72 1.32 10.72
C MET A 108 7.26 1.90 12.06
N ILE A 109 6.93 1.05 13.04
CA ILE A 109 6.48 1.47 14.38
C ILE A 109 7.65 2.11 15.15
N GLU A 110 8.80 1.47 15.19
CA GLU A 110 10.01 1.98 15.87
C GLU A 110 10.49 3.29 15.24
N GLY A 111 10.46 3.37 13.91
CA GLY A 111 10.84 4.55 13.15
C GLY A 111 9.76 5.65 13.11
N ARG A 112 8.55 5.39 13.61
CA ARG A 112 7.40 6.32 13.59
C ARG A 112 7.01 6.83 12.20
N PHE A 113 7.12 5.97 11.19
CA PHE A 113 6.69 6.26 9.83
C PHE A 113 5.69 5.20 9.32
N ARG A 114 4.98 5.49 8.22
CA ARG A 114 3.86 4.68 7.75
C ARG A 114 4.04 4.08 6.37
N ASN A 115 5.10 4.43 5.67
CA ASN A 115 5.39 3.98 4.32
C ASN A 115 6.85 3.54 4.27
N LEU A 116 7.08 2.32 3.76
CA LEU A 116 8.40 1.70 3.65
C LEU A 116 8.70 1.47 2.16
N PRO A 117 9.68 2.15 1.57
CA PRO A 117 10.15 1.83 0.23
C PRO A 117 10.69 0.41 0.16
N ILE A 118 10.40 -0.29 -0.92
CA ILE A 118 10.82 -1.67 -1.16
C ILE A 118 11.84 -1.68 -2.30
N GLU A 119 12.94 -2.41 -2.07
CA GLU A 119 14.04 -2.55 -3.00
C GLU A 119 14.31 -4.02 -3.34
N VAL A 120 14.73 -4.26 -4.57
CA VAL A 120 15.30 -5.53 -5.04
C VAL A 120 16.66 -5.21 -5.66
N ASP A 121 17.71 -5.87 -5.19
CA ASP A 121 19.09 -5.61 -5.63
C ASP A 121 19.48 -4.13 -5.55
N GLY A 122 19.02 -3.44 -4.49
CA GLY A 122 19.25 -2.02 -4.26
C GLY A 122 18.42 -1.07 -5.13
N LYS A 123 17.52 -1.58 -5.98
CA LYS A 123 16.67 -0.78 -6.84
C LYS A 123 15.25 -0.70 -6.31
N PHE A 124 14.66 0.48 -6.38
CA PHE A 124 13.28 0.72 -5.99
C PHE A 124 12.30 -0.09 -6.85
N VAL A 125 11.35 -0.75 -6.20
CA VAL A 125 10.31 -1.55 -6.86
C VAL A 125 8.89 -1.25 -6.36
N GLY A 126 8.74 -0.44 -5.30
CA GLY A 126 7.42 -0.07 -4.80
C GLY A 126 7.40 0.38 -3.33
N ILE A 127 6.22 0.58 -2.79
CA ILE A 127 6.02 1.07 -1.41
C ILE A 127 5.07 0.14 -0.66
N LEU A 128 5.44 -0.21 0.57
CA LEU A 128 4.59 -0.89 1.53
C LEU A 128 4.02 0.11 2.54
N SER A 129 2.70 0.22 2.61
CA SER A 129 2.06 1.01 3.67
C SER A 129 1.93 0.20 4.97
N ILE A 130 1.88 0.90 6.11
CA ILE A 130 1.68 0.26 7.42
C ILE A 130 0.35 -0.50 7.47
N LEU A 131 -0.70 -0.02 6.81
CA LEU A 131 -2.00 -0.70 6.73
C LEU A 131 -1.90 -2.00 5.93
N ALA A 132 -1.19 -2.00 4.81
CA ALA A 132 -0.98 -3.21 4.01
C ALA A 132 -0.15 -4.25 4.78
N ALA A 133 0.89 -3.83 5.49
CA ALA A 133 1.68 -4.70 6.36
C ALA A 133 0.86 -5.26 7.53
N ALA A 134 0.02 -4.42 8.16
CA ALA A 134 -0.87 -4.84 9.23
C ALA A 134 -1.91 -5.84 8.73
N LYS A 135 -2.49 -5.63 7.54
CA LYS A 135 -3.39 -6.59 6.90
C LYS A 135 -2.69 -7.92 6.67
N GLY A 136 -1.48 -7.92 6.11
CA GLY A 136 -0.69 -9.14 5.90
C GLY A 136 -0.42 -9.90 7.21
N ARG A 137 -0.09 -9.18 8.29
CA ARG A 137 0.10 -9.78 9.61
C ARG A 137 -1.19 -10.33 10.20
N LEU A 138 -2.29 -9.59 10.05
CA LEU A 138 -3.60 -10.02 10.52
C LEU A 138 -4.04 -11.32 9.84
N MET A 139 -3.91 -11.40 8.51
CA MET A 139 -4.25 -12.60 7.73
C MET A 139 -3.43 -13.83 8.18
N GLU A 140 -2.13 -13.66 8.45
CA GLU A 140 -1.30 -14.71 9.01
C GLU A 140 -1.79 -15.17 10.41
N THR A 141 -2.19 -14.22 11.25
CA THR A 141 -2.65 -14.51 12.61
C THR A 141 -4.00 -15.23 12.60
N MET A 142 -4.92 -14.79 11.74
CA MET A 142 -6.23 -15.41 11.57
C MET A 142 -6.15 -16.88 11.15
N ALA A 143 -5.28 -17.19 10.21
CA ALA A 143 -5.05 -18.57 9.78
C ALA A 143 -4.62 -19.51 10.94
N LYS A 144 -4.23 -18.92 12.09
CA LYS A 144 -3.72 -19.63 13.27
C LYS A 144 -4.56 -19.47 14.55
N ASN A 145 -5.59 -18.58 14.55
CA ASN A 145 -6.30 -18.21 15.77
C ASN A 145 -7.81 -18.00 15.53
N THR A 146 -8.63 -18.87 16.10
CA THR A 146 -10.08 -18.88 15.96
C THR A 146 -10.75 -17.62 16.55
N GLU A 147 -10.22 -17.05 17.64
CA GLU A 147 -10.80 -15.87 18.30
C GLU A 147 -10.60 -14.59 17.44
N ALA A 148 -9.45 -14.46 16.80
CA ALA A 148 -9.19 -13.37 15.84
C ALA A 148 -10.10 -13.50 14.62
N TYR A 149 -10.40 -14.72 14.18
CA TYR A 149 -11.33 -15.00 13.08
C TYR A 149 -12.76 -14.57 13.43
N GLU A 150 -13.29 -14.93 14.61
CA GLU A 150 -14.64 -14.54 15.04
C GLU A 150 -14.79 -13.02 15.18
N SER A 151 -13.75 -12.34 15.67
CA SER A 151 -13.74 -10.87 15.76
C SER A 151 -13.84 -10.21 14.39
N LEU A 152 -13.20 -10.76 13.36
CA LEU A 152 -13.26 -10.25 11.98
C LEU A 152 -14.59 -10.58 11.30
N LYS A 153 -15.15 -11.74 11.59
CA LYS A 153 -16.48 -12.11 11.13
C LYS A 153 -17.52 -11.10 11.61
N SER A 154 -17.43 -10.62 12.85
CA SER A 154 -18.33 -9.59 13.37
C SER A 154 -18.18 -8.25 12.64
N LEU A 155 -16.99 -7.90 12.15
CA LEU A 155 -16.77 -6.68 11.34
C LEU A 155 -17.36 -6.79 9.93
N SER A 156 -17.60 -8.01 9.45
CA SER A 156 -18.21 -8.25 8.13
C SER A 156 -19.73 -8.27 8.15
N ASP A 157 -20.35 -8.23 9.32
CA ASP A 157 -21.82 -8.26 9.45
C ASP A 157 -22.45 -7.10 8.67
N GLY A 158 -23.31 -7.44 7.70
CA GLY A 158 -23.94 -6.47 6.82
C GLY A 158 -23.10 -5.99 5.64
N MET A 159 -21.86 -6.44 5.49
CA MET A 159 -21.06 -6.17 4.31
C MET A 159 -21.36 -7.16 3.18
N PRO A 160 -21.24 -6.75 1.91
CA PRO A 160 -21.40 -7.67 0.79
C PRO A 160 -20.33 -8.76 0.82
N GLU A 161 -20.73 -9.95 0.40
CA GLU A 161 -19.89 -11.14 0.43
C GLU A 161 -19.69 -11.69 -0.99
N ILE A 162 -18.51 -12.21 -1.27
CA ILE A 162 -18.17 -12.84 -2.55
C ILE A 162 -17.40 -14.13 -2.31
N ASP A 163 -17.70 -15.15 -3.09
CA ASP A 163 -16.95 -16.41 -3.03
C ASP A 163 -15.59 -16.28 -3.74
N ILE A 164 -14.58 -16.95 -3.21
CA ILE A 164 -13.20 -16.94 -3.76
C ILE A 164 -13.14 -17.48 -5.20
N GLU A 165 -14.10 -18.32 -5.60
CA GLU A 165 -14.23 -18.85 -6.96
C GLU A 165 -14.85 -17.85 -7.95
N ASN A 166 -15.46 -16.76 -7.49
CA ASN A 166 -15.99 -15.70 -8.34
C ASN A 166 -14.87 -14.98 -9.10
N THR A 167 -15.26 -14.22 -10.10
CA THR A 167 -14.32 -13.45 -10.90
C THR A 167 -14.03 -12.08 -10.25
N THR A 168 -12.91 -11.48 -10.61
CA THR A 168 -12.60 -10.11 -10.23
C THR A 168 -13.63 -9.11 -10.78
N GLN A 169 -14.28 -9.42 -11.91
CA GLN A 169 -15.34 -8.60 -12.47
C GLN A 169 -16.59 -8.60 -11.59
N ASP A 170 -16.92 -9.74 -10.98
CA ASP A 170 -18.02 -9.84 -10.03
C ASP A 170 -17.75 -9.00 -8.79
N ALA A 171 -16.49 -8.97 -8.30
CA ALA A 171 -16.11 -8.13 -7.19
C ALA A 171 -16.23 -6.63 -7.52
N PHE A 172 -15.78 -6.18 -8.69
CA PHE A 172 -15.95 -4.80 -9.14
C PHE A 172 -17.42 -4.40 -9.18
N LYS A 173 -18.27 -5.27 -9.77
CA LYS A 173 -19.71 -5.03 -9.83
C LYS A 173 -20.31 -4.93 -8.44
N LEU A 174 -19.98 -5.85 -7.55
CA LEU A 174 -20.50 -5.90 -6.19
C LEU A 174 -20.15 -4.64 -5.38
N VAL A 175 -18.91 -4.15 -5.47
CA VAL A 175 -18.49 -2.89 -4.83
C VAL A 175 -19.21 -1.69 -5.42
N SER A 176 -19.36 -1.65 -6.74
CA SER A 176 -20.07 -0.56 -7.44
C SER A 176 -21.53 -0.49 -7.02
N ASP A 177 -22.21 -1.63 -6.94
CA ASP A 177 -23.64 -1.72 -6.65
C ASP A 177 -23.94 -1.46 -5.17
N SER A 178 -23.12 -1.99 -4.26
CA SER A 178 -23.31 -1.88 -2.80
C SER A 178 -22.78 -0.57 -2.22
N LYS A 179 -21.82 0.10 -2.90
CA LYS A 179 -21.05 1.24 -2.35
C LYS A 179 -20.38 0.94 -1.02
N ALA A 180 -20.15 -0.33 -0.72
CA ALA A 180 -19.53 -0.76 0.53
C ALA A 180 -18.02 -0.42 0.53
N PRO A 181 -17.44 -0.12 1.69
CA PRO A 181 -16.02 0.20 1.82
C PRO A 181 -15.10 -1.00 1.55
N PHE A 182 -15.64 -2.21 1.67
CA PHE A 182 -14.96 -3.46 1.36
C PHE A 182 -15.96 -4.58 1.06
N VAL A 183 -15.46 -5.68 0.52
CA VAL A 183 -16.22 -6.92 0.27
C VAL A 183 -15.55 -8.05 1.02
N SER A 184 -16.31 -8.84 1.76
CA SER A 184 -15.83 -10.04 2.44
C SER A 184 -15.65 -11.19 1.44
N VAL A 185 -14.48 -11.82 1.45
CA VAL A 185 -14.20 -13.00 0.59
C VAL A 185 -14.41 -14.27 1.39
N LYS A 186 -15.24 -15.17 0.84
CA LYS A 186 -15.55 -16.46 1.44
C LYS A 186 -14.91 -17.62 0.70
N GLU A 187 -14.58 -18.66 1.45
CA GLU A 187 -14.26 -19.99 0.98
C GLU A 187 -14.92 -21.01 1.92
N ASN A 188 -15.65 -21.99 1.37
CA ASN A 188 -16.39 -22.98 2.17
C ASN A 188 -17.31 -22.36 3.24
N ASN A 189 -17.96 -21.25 2.90
CA ASN A 189 -18.83 -20.48 3.79
C ASN A 189 -18.12 -19.78 4.98
N GLU A 190 -16.80 -19.75 5.00
CA GLU A 190 -15.99 -19.03 5.98
C GLU A 190 -15.37 -17.80 5.36
N ILE A 191 -15.30 -16.68 6.09
CA ILE A 191 -14.62 -15.46 5.64
C ILE A 191 -13.13 -15.68 5.76
N ILE A 192 -12.44 -15.55 4.63
CA ILE A 192 -10.98 -15.77 4.55
C ILE A 192 -10.19 -14.50 4.31
N ASP A 193 -10.84 -13.43 3.76
CA ASP A 193 -10.19 -12.14 3.50
C ASP A 193 -11.23 -11.04 3.21
N PHE A 194 -10.71 -9.83 2.95
CA PHE A 194 -11.46 -8.66 2.53
C PHE A 194 -10.81 -8.05 1.28
N LEU A 195 -11.64 -7.64 0.33
CA LEU A 195 -11.24 -6.85 -0.83
C LEU A 195 -11.58 -5.39 -0.58
N MET A 196 -10.58 -4.55 -0.53
CA MET A 196 -10.71 -3.10 -0.47
C MET A 196 -10.54 -2.47 -1.87
N ASP A 197 -10.82 -1.19 -2.00
CA ASP A 197 -10.69 -0.45 -3.26
C ASP A 197 -9.27 -0.55 -3.87
N TYR A 198 -8.23 -0.51 -3.05
CA TYR A 198 -6.85 -0.66 -3.51
C TYR A 198 -6.52 -2.08 -4.02
N ASP A 199 -7.11 -3.13 -3.41
CA ASP A 199 -6.98 -4.50 -3.89
C ASP A 199 -7.60 -4.63 -5.27
N LEU A 200 -8.78 -4.04 -5.47
CA LEU A 200 -9.49 -4.02 -6.74
C LEU A 200 -8.70 -3.29 -7.83
N ARG A 201 -8.11 -2.13 -7.51
CA ARG A 201 -7.22 -1.42 -8.45
C ARG A 201 -6.04 -2.27 -8.88
N ARG A 202 -5.35 -2.94 -7.95
CA ARG A 202 -4.25 -3.87 -8.26
C ARG A 202 -4.71 -5.04 -9.14
N LEU A 203 -5.91 -5.56 -8.87
CA LEU A 203 -6.52 -6.61 -9.69
C LEU A 203 -6.80 -6.13 -11.11
N TRP A 204 -7.19 -4.87 -11.28
CA TRP A 204 -7.43 -4.28 -12.58
C TRP A 204 -6.12 -4.10 -13.38
N LEU A 205 -5.09 -3.57 -12.74
CA LEU A 205 -3.76 -3.39 -13.35
C LEU A 205 -3.12 -4.72 -13.81
N LYS A 206 -3.33 -5.82 -13.09
CA LYS A 206 -2.83 -7.14 -13.51
C LYS A 206 -3.54 -7.74 -14.73
N LYS A 207 -4.61 -7.11 -15.20
CA LYS A 207 -5.36 -7.51 -16.39
C LYS A 207 -4.90 -6.85 -17.69
N GLN A 208 -4.09 -5.79 -17.58
CA GLN A 208 -3.47 -5.10 -18.73
C GLN A 208 -2.15 -5.78 -19.09
#